data_164fdf2e629885b9fa3c57c6b5e5d714
#
_entry.id   164fdf2e629885b9fa3c57c6b5e5d714
#
_cell.length_a   1.000
_cell.length_b   1.000
_cell.length_c   1.000
_cell.angle_alpha   90.00
_cell.angle_beta   90.00
_cell.angle_gamma   90.00
#
_symmetry.space_group_name_H-M   'P 1'
#
loop_
_entity.id
_entity.type
_entity.pdbx_description
1 polymer ?
#
loop_
_entity_poly.entity_id
_entity_poly.type
_entity_poly.pdbx_seq_one_letter_code
_entity_poly.pdbx_strand_id
1 'polypeptide(L)'
;MQMTLLKLLDRHNEEMKTRVGVDRAPTTMSTYVYTRRTLAEFIKTEFKVSDLAFGQLNEQFIRDYQDFCLEKKRLAMETVRHYLSILKKICRIAYKEGHSEKYHFCHFKLPKQKET
;
A
#
# COMPACT_ATOMS: atom_id res chain seq x y z
N MET A 1 1.37 -19.95 9.23
CA MET A 1 0.84 -18.61 9.52
C MET A 1 0.57 -17.88 8.21
N GLN A 2 -0.62 -17.36 8.04
CA GLN A 2 -1.00 -16.68 6.81
C GLN A 2 -0.36 -15.29 6.75
N MET A 3 0.24 -14.97 5.60
CA MET A 3 0.77 -13.63 5.36
C MET A 3 -0.39 -12.65 5.16
N THR A 4 -0.28 -11.47 5.75
CA THR A 4 -1.29 -10.41 5.62
C THR A 4 -0.68 -9.17 4.98
N LEU A 5 -1.54 -8.23 4.60
CA LEU A 5 -1.11 -6.99 3.94
C LEU A 5 -0.09 -6.23 4.78
N LEU A 6 -0.41 -5.94 6.03
CA LEU A 6 0.49 -5.15 6.88
C LEU A 6 1.75 -5.92 7.27
N LYS A 7 1.65 -7.24 7.47
CA LYS A 7 2.84 -8.05 7.76
C LYS A 7 3.83 -8.05 6.61
N LEU A 8 3.34 -8.18 5.38
CA LEU A 8 4.22 -8.16 4.21
C LEU A 8 4.84 -6.78 4.03
N LEU A 9 4.06 -5.73 4.24
CA LEU A 9 4.57 -4.37 4.16
C LEU A 9 5.63 -4.11 5.25
N ASP A 10 5.39 -4.60 6.47
CA ASP A 10 6.37 -4.48 7.55
C ASP A 10 7.68 -5.20 7.19
N ARG A 11 7.58 -6.41 6.64
CA ARG A 11 8.75 -7.15 6.18
C ARG A 11 9.53 -6.38 5.13
N HIS A 12 8.81 -5.82 4.16
CA HIS A 12 9.42 -5.03 3.09
C HIS A 12 10.11 -3.78 3.67
N ASN A 13 9.46 -3.11 4.62
CA ASN A 13 10.01 -1.92 5.25
C ASN A 13 11.27 -2.24 6.05
N GLU A 14 11.30 -3.36 6.74
CA GLU A 14 12.49 -3.78 7.48
C GLU A 14 13.66 -4.10 6.54
N GLU A 15 13.39 -4.75 5.41
CA GLU A 15 14.41 -5.00 4.40
C GLU A 15 14.93 -3.69 3.81
N MET A 16 14.05 -2.76 3.53
CA MET A 16 14.41 -1.45 2.97
C MET A 16 15.26 -0.64 3.95
N LYS A 17 15.01 -0.79 5.24
CA LYS A 17 15.74 -0.09 6.29
C LYS A 17 17.23 -0.37 6.22
N THR A 18 17.62 -1.58 5.88
CA THR A 18 19.02 -1.96 5.74
C THR A 18 19.67 -1.37 4.49
N ARG A 19 18.87 -0.87 3.56
CA ARG A 19 19.36 -0.32 2.30
C ARG A 19 19.42 1.21 2.27
N VAL A 20 18.89 1.87 3.30
CA VAL A 20 18.96 3.33 3.41
C VAL A 20 20.43 3.74 3.51
N GLY A 21 20.84 4.67 2.65
CA GLY A 21 22.23 5.10 2.58
C GLY A 21 23.12 4.24 1.66
N VAL A 22 22.61 3.09 1.21
CA VAL A 22 23.31 2.22 0.25
C VAL A 22 22.73 2.43 -1.15
N ASP A 23 21.45 2.03 -1.35
CA ASP A 23 20.78 2.18 -2.64
C ASP A 23 19.37 2.76 -2.52
N ARG A 24 18.98 3.21 -1.31
CA ARG A 24 17.66 3.81 -1.07
C ARG A 24 17.80 5.14 -0.34
N ALA A 25 16.99 6.10 -0.72
CA ALA A 25 16.96 7.41 -0.06
C ALA A 25 16.11 7.35 1.20
N PRO A 26 16.45 8.13 2.25
CA PRO A 26 15.63 8.21 3.46
C PRO A 26 14.19 8.68 3.17
N THR A 27 13.98 9.54 2.17
CA THR A 27 12.65 10.01 1.78
C THR A 27 11.78 8.88 1.25
N THR A 28 12.38 7.93 0.51
CA THR A 28 11.67 6.75 0.02
C THR A 28 11.20 5.91 1.21
N MET A 29 12.06 5.69 2.19
CA MET A 29 11.71 4.95 3.41
C MET A 29 10.54 5.62 4.14
N SER A 30 10.58 6.94 4.28
CA SER A 30 9.51 7.69 4.93
C SER A 30 8.17 7.49 4.24
N THR A 31 8.16 7.50 2.90
CA THR A 31 6.94 7.28 2.12
C THR A 31 6.35 5.90 2.40
N TYR A 32 7.19 4.86 2.49
CA TYR A 32 6.74 3.51 2.82
C TYR A 32 6.17 3.43 4.23
N VAL A 33 6.80 4.11 5.19
CA VAL A 33 6.32 4.14 6.57
C VAL A 33 4.96 4.83 6.66
N TYR A 34 4.78 5.96 5.98
CA TYR A 34 3.50 6.67 5.96
C TYR A 34 2.42 5.87 5.24
N THR A 35 2.78 5.15 4.17
CA THR A 35 1.83 4.28 3.48
C THR A 35 1.31 3.21 4.43
N ARG A 36 2.21 2.58 5.19
CA ARG A 36 1.83 1.56 6.17
C ARG A 36 0.89 2.15 7.23
N ARG A 37 1.20 3.32 7.74
CA ARG A 37 0.38 4.00 8.74
C ARG A 37 -1.02 4.31 8.20
N THR A 38 -1.09 4.85 6.99
CA THR A 38 -2.36 5.23 6.36
C THR A 38 -3.22 4.00 6.08
N LEU A 39 -2.59 2.91 5.60
CA LEU A 39 -3.30 1.65 5.39
C LEU A 39 -3.85 1.09 6.69
N ALA A 40 -3.07 1.12 7.78
CA ALA A 40 -3.52 0.64 9.08
C ALA A 40 -4.73 1.46 9.57
N GLU A 41 -4.69 2.78 9.42
CA GLU A 41 -5.81 3.64 9.79
C GLU A 41 -7.05 3.33 8.96
N PHE A 42 -6.88 3.16 7.65
CA PHE A 42 -7.99 2.84 6.75
C PHE A 42 -8.64 1.52 7.13
N ILE A 43 -7.82 0.48 7.34
CA ILE A 43 -8.32 -0.85 7.69
C ILE A 43 -9.07 -0.80 9.01
N LYS A 44 -8.52 -0.11 10.01
CA LYS A 44 -9.16 0.01 11.32
C LYS A 44 -10.48 0.80 11.23
N THR A 45 -10.49 1.88 10.48
CA THR A 45 -11.66 2.75 10.36
C THR A 45 -12.79 2.10 9.58
N GLU A 46 -12.48 1.51 8.44
CA GLU A 46 -13.50 1.00 7.50
C GLU A 46 -13.86 -0.47 7.74
N PHE A 47 -12.91 -1.28 8.20
CA PHE A 47 -13.13 -2.72 8.38
C PHE A 47 -13.19 -3.14 9.84
N LYS A 48 -12.83 -2.24 10.76
CA LYS A 48 -12.89 -2.49 12.22
C LYS A 48 -11.98 -3.64 12.66
N VAL A 49 -10.90 -3.89 11.92
CA VAL A 49 -9.89 -4.90 12.25
C VAL A 49 -8.51 -4.28 12.18
N SER A 50 -7.50 -4.99 12.68
CA SER A 50 -6.13 -4.45 12.73
C SER A 50 -5.32 -4.76 11.47
N ASP A 51 -5.76 -5.73 10.66
CA ASP A 51 -5.04 -6.17 9.47
C ASP A 51 -6.00 -6.95 8.58
N LEU A 52 -5.60 -7.20 7.31
CA LEU A 52 -6.40 -7.94 6.36
C LEU A 52 -5.55 -8.99 5.65
N ALA A 53 -6.11 -10.18 5.46
CA ALA A 53 -5.50 -11.20 4.62
C ALA A 53 -5.62 -10.80 3.15
N PHE A 54 -4.68 -11.25 2.31
CA PHE A 54 -4.70 -10.91 0.89
C PHE A 54 -5.95 -11.41 0.17
N GLY A 55 -6.55 -12.50 0.64
CA GLY A 55 -7.81 -12.99 0.09
C GLY A 55 -9.00 -12.07 0.29
N GLN A 56 -8.88 -11.11 1.22
CA GLN A 56 -9.94 -10.15 1.50
C GLN A 56 -9.80 -8.85 0.70
N LEU A 57 -8.70 -8.71 -0.05
CA LEU A 57 -8.47 -7.53 -0.88
C LEU A 57 -9.14 -7.70 -2.23
N ASN A 58 -9.56 -6.57 -2.81
CA ASN A 58 -10.11 -6.53 -4.15
C ASN A 58 -9.91 -5.13 -4.72
N GLU A 59 -10.37 -4.93 -5.95
CA GLU A 59 -10.25 -3.63 -6.60
C GLU A 59 -10.99 -2.54 -5.84
N GLN A 60 -12.13 -2.88 -5.24
CA GLN A 60 -12.91 -1.92 -4.46
C GLN A 60 -12.13 -1.44 -3.24
N PHE A 61 -11.37 -2.33 -2.58
CA PHE A 61 -10.50 -1.94 -1.47
C PHE A 61 -9.53 -0.85 -1.90
N ILE A 62 -8.94 -1.02 -3.09
CA ILE A 62 -7.97 -0.06 -3.60
C ILE A 62 -8.63 1.29 -3.85
N ARG A 63 -9.82 1.29 -4.45
CA ARG A 63 -10.57 2.53 -4.71
C ARG A 63 -10.98 3.22 -3.41
N ASP A 64 -11.45 2.44 -2.44
CA ASP A 64 -11.88 2.98 -1.15
C ASP A 64 -10.70 3.56 -0.38
N TYR A 65 -9.54 2.92 -0.46
CA TYR A 65 -8.32 3.45 0.16
C TYR A 65 -7.91 4.78 -0.49
N GLN A 66 -7.99 4.85 -1.82
CA GLN A 66 -7.71 6.09 -2.54
C GLN A 66 -8.64 7.21 -2.06
N ASP A 67 -9.93 6.93 -1.98
CA ASP A 67 -10.91 7.92 -1.53
C ASP A 67 -10.67 8.33 -0.08
N PHE A 68 -10.34 7.38 0.78
CA PHE A 68 -10.00 7.66 2.18
C PHE A 68 -8.83 8.63 2.27
N CYS A 69 -7.78 8.41 1.50
CA CYS A 69 -6.61 9.27 1.51
C CYS A 69 -6.93 10.68 1.02
N LEU A 70 -7.73 10.78 -0.04
CA LEU A 70 -8.09 12.07 -0.62
C LEU A 70 -9.07 12.85 0.23
N GLU A 71 -10.12 12.18 0.73
CA GLU A 71 -11.24 12.83 1.39
C GLU A 71 -11.06 12.96 2.89
N LYS A 72 -10.63 11.90 3.55
CA LYS A 72 -10.52 11.89 5.02
C LYS A 72 -9.16 12.38 5.51
N LYS A 73 -8.10 12.00 4.83
CA LYS A 73 -6.75 12.46 5.16
C LYS A 73 -6.37 13.74 4.45
N ARG A 74 -7.14 14.14 3.45
CA ARG A 74 -6.94 15.36 2.65
C ARG A 74 -5.52 15.45 2.07
N LEU A 75 -5.03 14.31 1.60
CA LEU A 75 -3.71 14.24 0.98
C LEU A 75 -3.79 14.70 -0.48
N ALA A 76 -2.71 15.26 -0.98
CA ALA A 76 -2.62 15.63 -2.39
C ALA A 76 -2.67 14.38 -3.27
N MET A 77 -3.23 14.51 -4.47
CA MET A 77 -3.33 13.41 -5.42
C MET A 77 -1.97 12.78 -5.70
N GLU A 78 -0.92 13.58 -5.78
CA GLU A 78 0.43 13.07 -6.01
C GLU A 78 0.91 12.17 -4.88
N THR A 79 0.65 12.57 -3.64
CA THR A 79 0.98 11.75 -2.47
C THR A 79 0.21 10.44 -2.49
N VAL A 80 -1.09 10.50 -2.78
CA VAL A 80 -1.95 9.31 -2.86
C VAL A 80 -1.45 8.38 -3.96
N ARG A 81 -1.02 8.94 -5.09
CA ARG A 81 -0.48 8.16 -6.20
C ARG A 81 0.77 7.38 -5.76
N HIS A 82 1.65 7.99 -4.95
CA HIS A 82 2.81 7.29 -4.41
C HIS A 82 2.40 6.16 -3.48
N TYR A 83 1.41 6.38 -2.62
CA TYR A 83 0.91 5.35 -1.70
C TYR A 83 0.29 4.19 -2.47
N LEU A 84 -0.46 4.47 -3.54
CA LEU A 84 -1.05 3.43 -4.37
C LEU A 84 0.03 2.64 -5.12
N SER A 85 1.10 3.28 -5.55
CA SER A 85 2.23 2.61 -6.18
C SER A 85 2.89 1.63 -5.23
N ILE A 86 3.03 2.01 -3.97
CA ILE A 86 3.60 1.13 -2.94
C ILE A 86 2.67 -0.05 -2.69
N LEU A 87 1.37 0.21 -2.53
CA LEU A 87 0.37 -0.85 -2.37
C LEU A 87 0.40 -1.82 -3.54
N LYS A 88 0.50 -1.30 -4.76
CA LYS A 88 0.62 -2.11 -5.96
C LYS A 88 1.84 -3.02 -5.90
N LYS A 89 2.98 -2.49 -5.49
CA LYS A 89 4.21 -3.27 -5.36
C LYS A 89 4.06 -4.39 -4.33
N ILE A 90 3.46 -4.11 -3.19
CA ILE A 90 3.25 -5.11 -2.16
C ILE A 90 2.30 -6.20 -2.63
N CYS A 91 1.23 -5.83 -3.33
CA CYS A 91 0.30 -6.81 -3.90
C CYS A 91 0.98 -7.68 -4.97
N ARG A 92 1.88 -7.11 -5.76
CA ARG A 92 2.65 -7.87 -6.74
C ARG A 92 3.57 -8.90 -6.06
N ILE A 93 4.26 -8.48 -4.99
CA ILE A 93 5.11 -9.37 -4.22
C ILE A 93 4.28 -10.52 -3.64
N ALA A 94 3.11 -10.19 -3.06
CA ALA A 94 2.22 -11.20 -2.50
C ALA A 94 1.77 -12.20 -3.56
N TYR A 95 1.44 -11.73 -4.76
CA TYR A 95 1.04 -12.59 -5.87
C TYR A 95 2.20 -13.51 -6.28
N LYS A 96 3.41 -12.96 -6.42
CA LYS A 96 4.58 -13.76 -6.82
C LYS A 96 4.97 -14.78 -5.78
N GLU A 97 4.79 -14.48 -4.50
CA GLU A 97 5.15 -15.38 -3.41
C GLU A 97 4.04 -16.36 -3.04
N GLY A 98 2.91 -16.29 -3.72
CA GLY A 98 1.80 -17.21 -3.49
C GLY A 98 0.89 -16.85 -2.33
N HIS A 99 1.01 -15.66 -1.76
CA HIS A 99 0.15 -15.21 -0.67
C HIS A 99 -1.21 -14.73 -1.16
N SER A 100 -1.31 -14.42 -2.46
CA SER A 100 -2.53 -13.97 -3.09
C SER A 100 -2.74 -14.73 -4.40
N GLU A 101 -3.95 -15.22 -4.63
CA GLU A 101 -4.29 -15.93 -5.86
C GLU A 101 -4.50 -15.00 -7.05
N LYS A 102 -4.78 -13.73 -6.77
CA LYS A 102 -5.05 -12.73 -7.80
C LYS A 102 -4.17 -11.51 -7.62
N TYR A 103 -3.83 -10.89 -8.74
CA TYR A 103 -3.16 -9.59 -8.74
C TYR A 103 -4.24 -8.52 -8.86
N HIS A 104 -4.56 -7.86 -7.75
CA HIS A 104 -5.70 -6.95 -7.63
C HIS A 104 -5.58 -5.67 -8.46
N PHE A 105 -4.38 -5.33 -8.91
CA PHE A 105 -4.16 -4.15 -9.77
C PHE A 105 -4.23 -4.46 -11.26
N CYS A 106 -4.61 -5.69 -11.63
CA CYS A 106 -4.66 -6.10 -13.04
C CYS A 106 -5.49 -5.16 -13.91
N HIS A 107 -6.64 -4.73 -13.39
CA HIS A 107 -7.54 -3.82 -14.10
C HIS A 107 -7.60 -2.42 -13.51
N PHE A 108 -6.86 -2.18 -12.44
CA PHE A 108 -6.85 -0.87 -11.79
C PHE A 108 -5.72 -0.02 -12.36
N LYS A 109 -6.06 1.19 -12.80
CA LYS A 109 -5.06 2.15 -13.29
C LYS A 109 -4.81 3.19 -12.22
N LEU A 110 -3.53 3.48 -11.97
CA LEU A 110 -3.15 4.54 -11.06
C LEU A 110 -3.64 5.88 -11.61
N PRO A 111 -4.03 6.83 -10.73
CA PRO A 111 -4.39 8.17 -11.17
C PRO A 111 -3.24 8.79 -11.95
N LYS A 112 -3.58 9.45 -13.04
CA LYS A 112 -2.57 10.14 -13.83
C LYS A 112 -2.11 11.38 -13.09
N GLN A 113 -0.82 11.66 -13.20
CA GLN A 113 -0.29 12.90 -12.69
C GLN A 113 -0.92 14.04 -13.47
N LYS A 114 -1.39 15.07 -12.76
CA LYS A 114 -2.02 16.22 -13.39
C LYS A 114 -0.97 16.98 -14.19
N GLU A 115 -1.21 17.12 -15.47
CA GLU A 115 -0.34 17.94 -16.31
C GLU A 115 -0.62 19.42 -16.00
N THR A 116 0.43 20.14 -15.72
CA THR A 116 0.36 21.59 -15.55
C THR A 116 0.73 22.27 -16.84
#